data_dc82d0e314a9baabd03264443dbcb0b7
#
_entry.id   dc82d0e314a9baabd03264443dbcb0b7
#
_cell.length_a   1.000
_cell.length_b   1.000
_cell.length_c   1.000
_cell.angle_alpha   90.00
_cell.angle_beta   90.00
_cell.angle_gamma   90.00
#
_symmetry.space_group_name_H-M   'P 1'
#
loop_
_entity.id
_entity.type
_entity.pdbx_description
1 polymer ?
#
loop_
_entity_poly.entity_id
_entity_poly.type
_entity_poly.pdbx_seq_one_letter_code
_entity_poly.pdbx_strand_id
1 'polypeptide(L)'
;LALAPTKELTVQIAEHAADLAKYTDLRMLALYGGIGPKTQIEMLRQGIDIIISTPGRFMELYLKKELFTKQVKMLVLDEADRMMDMGFMPQLRKILEVLPRKRQNLLFSATFSERVEKLSAEFLEFPVKVEVTPQATAAKQVEQELYHVPNIKTKINFLEYLLQDKE
;
A
#
# COMPACT_ATOMS: atom_id res chain seq x y z
N LEU A 1 -9.22 2.03 9.06
CA LEU A 1 -8.95 2.08 7.63
C LEU A 1 -7.49 1.67 7.36
N ALA A 2 -7.28 0.72 6.46
CA ALA A 2 -5.97 0.40 5.90
C ALA A 2 -5.98 0.70 4.39
N LEU A 3 -4.90 1.29 3.88
CA LEU A 3 -4.70 1.53 2.45
C LEU A 3 -3.53 0.68 1.95
N ALA A 4 -3.74 0.00 0.83
CA ALA A 4 -2.76 -0.84 0.17
C ALA A 4 -2.72 -0.54 -1.34
N PRO A 5 -1.54 -0.66 -2.00
CA PRO A 5 -1.36 -0.25 -3.40
C PRO A 5 -2.13 -1.09 -4.41
N THR A 6 -2.35 -2.37 -4.11
CA THR A 6 -2.91 -3.32 -5.07
C THR A 6 -4.15 -4.05 -4.54
N LYS A 7 -4.95 -4.57 -5.46
CA LYS A 7 -6.09 -5.43 -5.15
C LYS A 7 -5.65 -6.67 -4.37
N GLU A 8 -4.59 -7.31 -4.84
CA GLU A 8 -4.07 -8.55 -4.28
C GLU A 8 -3.69 -8.37 -2.81
N LEU A 9 -2.92 -7.31 -2.50
CA LEU A 9 -2.55 -7.01 -1.11
C LEU A 9 -3.77 -6.60 -0.27
N THR A 10 -4.71 -5.84 -0.85
CA THR A 10 -5.96 -5.47 -0.16
C THR A 10 -6.75 -6.71 0.27
N VAL A 11 -6.88 -7.70 -0.60
CA VAL A 11 -7.56 -8.98 -0.31
C VAL A 11 -6.79 -9.78 0.72
N GLN A 12 -5.48 -9.93 0.56
CA GLN A 12 -4.62 -10.67 1.48
C GLN A 12 -4.67 -10.10 2.92
N ILE A 13 -4.59 -8.78 3.06
CA ILE A 13 -4.71 -8.12 4.37
C ILE A 13 -6.10 -8.38 4.96
N ALA A 14 -7.17 -8.32 4.15
CA ALA A 14 -8.53 -8.55 4.63
C ALA A 14 -8.74 -9.99 5.09
N GLU A 15 -8.20 -10.99 4.39
CA GLU A 15 -8.23 -12.39 4.77
C GLU A 15 -7.50 -12.63 6.09
N HIS A 16 -6.25 -12.15 6.22
CA HIS A 16 -5.50 -12.28 7.47
C HIS A 16 -6.19 -11.56 8.64
N ALA A 17 -6.76 -10.38 8.40
CA ALA A 17 -7.50 -9.66 9.43
C ALA A 17 -8.76 -10.42 9.85
N ALA A 18 -9.47 -11.07 8.91
CA ALA A 18 -10.63 -11.91 9.21
C ALA A 18 -10.26 -13.13 10.05
N ASP A 19 -9.14 -13.78 9.75
CA ASP A 19 -8.64 -14.91 10.55
C ASP A 19 -8.31 -14.49 11.99
N LEU A 20 -7.66 -13.34 12.17
CA LEU A 20 -7.36 -12.79 13.50
C LEU A 20 -8.62 -12.39 14.27
N ALA A 21 -9.65 -11.94 13.57
CA ALA A 21 -10.90 -11.48 14.17
C ALA A 21 -11.95 -12.58 14.31
N LYS A 22 -11.62 -13.82 14.02
CA LYS A 22 -12.55 -14.98 13.99
C LYS A 22 -13.44 -15.12 15.23
N TYR A 23 -12.96 -14.67 16.38
CA TYR A 23 -13.68 -14.75 17.65
C TYR A 23 -14.18 -13.39 18.13
N THR A 24 -14.36 -12.44 17.23
CA THR A 24 -14.88 -11.08 17.49
C THR A 24 -16.09 -10.81 16.60
N ASP A 25 -16.85 -9.77 16.93
CA ASP A 25 -17.97 -9.29 16.11
C ASP A 25 -17.52 -8.25 15.05
N LEU A 26 -16.21 -8.12 14.79
CA LEU A 26 -15.67 -7.14 13.84
C LEU A 26 -15.98 -7.54 12.41
N ARG A 27 -16.58 -6.61 11.67
CA ARG A 27 -16.89 -6.76 10.24
C ARG A 27 -15.83 -6.08 9.40
N MET A 28 -15.31 -6.81 8.44
CA MET A 28 -14.25 -6.33 7.55
C MET A 28 -14.68 -6.30 6.11
N LEU A 29 -14.15 -5.36 5.36
CA LEU A 29 -14.44 -5.25 3.93
C LEU A 29 -13.20 -4.82 3.15
N ALA A 30 -12.88 -5.59 2.10
CA ALA A 30 -11.91 -5.23 1.08
C ALA A 30 -12.56 -4.40 -0.02
N LEU A 31 -12.01 -3.21 -0.31
CA LEU A 31 -12.47 -2.29 -1.34
C LEU A 31 -11.39 -2.11 -2.40
N TYR A 32 -11.63 -2.54 -3.62
CA TYR A 32 -10.67 -2.48 -4.72
C TYR A 32 -11.34 -2.27 -6.08
N GLY A 33 -10.58 -1.75 -7.04
CA GLY A 33 -11.01 -1.53 -8.41
C GLY A 33 -11.02 -2.80 -9.27
N GLY A 34 -11.41 -2.66 -10.53
CA GLY A 34 -11.47 -3.77 -11.49
C GLY A 34 -12.76 -4.59 -11.45
N ILE A 35 -13.64 -4.34 -10.48
CA ILE A 35 -14.99 -4.92 -10.39
C ILE A 35 -16.04 -3.83 -10.16
N GLY A 36 -17.30 -4.12 -10.49
CA GLY A 36 -18.40 -3.19 -10.20
C GLY A 36 -18.48 -2.87 -8.71
N PRO A 37 -18.82 -1.62 -8.33
CA PRO A 37 -18.86 -1.22 -6.92
C PRO A 37 -20.11 -1.69 -6.17
N LYS A 38 -21.14 -2.20 -6.86
CA LYS A 38 -22.47 -2.45 -6.30
C LYS A 38 -22.42 -3.33 -5.04
N THR A 39 -21.81 -4.50 -5.12
CA THR A 39 -21.69 -5.43 -3.98
C THR A 39 -20.91 -4.80 -2.81
N GLN A 40 -19.83 -4.06 -3.11
CA GLN A 40 -19.05 -3.38 -2.07
C GLN A 40 -19.88 -2.30 -1.37
N ILE A 41 -20.71 -1.56 -2.11
CA ILE A 41 -21.63 -0.56 -1.56
C ILE A 41 -22.70 -1.21 -0.67
N GLU A 42 -23.29 -2.32 -1.12
CA GLU A 42 -24.27 -3.07 -0.34
C GLU A 42 -23.68 -3.56 1.00
N MET A 43 -22.44 -4.04 0.99
CA MET A 43 -21.74 -4.43 2.21
C MET A 43 -21.44 -3.24 3.12
N LEU A 44 -20.97 -2.11 2.57
CA LEU A 44 -20.73 -0.88 3.34
C LEU A 44 -21.96 -0.42 4.10
N ARG A 45 -23.15 -0.52 3.49
CA ARG A 45 -24.43 -0.14 4.10
C ARG A 45 -24.84 -0.99 5.29
N GLN A 46 -24.31 -2.22 5.38
CA GLN A 46 -24.54 -3.10 6.54
C GLN A 46 -23.73 -2.69 7.77
N GLY A 47 -22.81 -1.74 7.60
CA GLY A 47 -21.89 -1.27 8.64
C GLY A 47 -20.64 -2.13 8.70
N ILE A 48 -19.48 -1.47 8.62
CA ILE A 48 -18.16 -2.11 8.58
C ILE A 48 -17.26 -1.44 9.62
N ASP A 49 -16.53 -2.27 10.37
CA ASP A 49 -15.63 -1.82 11.43
C ASP A 49 -14.20 -1.61 10.89
N ILE A 50 -13.75 -2.47 9.97
CA ILE A 50 -12.42 -2.41 9.36
C ILE A 50 -12.55 -2.40 7.83
N ILE A 51 -12.06 -1.34 7.20
CA ILE A 51 -11.99 -1.21 5.76
C ILE A 51 -10.52 -1.32 5.33
N ILE A 52 -10.25 -2.22 4.40
CA ILE A 52 -8.96 -2.33 3.70
C ILE A 52 -9.23 -1.91 2.25
N SER A 53 -8.50 -0.92 1.73
CA SER A 53 -8.85 -0.34 0.43
C SER A 53 -7.65 0.03 -0.43
N THR A 54 -7.82 -0.06 -1.75
CA THR A 54 -6.94 0.69 -2.66
C THR A 54 -7.33 2.17 -2.65
N PRO A 55 -6.35 3.12 -2.77
CA PRO A 55 -6.64 4.56 -2.71
C PRO A 55 -7.67 5.03 -3.73
N GLY A 56 -7.60 4.49 -4.96
CA GLY A 56 -8.54 4.85 -6.03
C GLY A 56 -9.98 4.46 -5.73
N ARG A 57 -10.23 3.23 -5.26
CA ARG A 57 -11.58 2.76 -4.91
C ARG A 57 -12.13 3.48 -3.69
N PHE A 58 -11.30 3.75 -2.70
CA PHE A 58 -11.69 4.56 -1.55
C PHE A 58 -12.25 5.92 -2.00
N MET A 59 -11.47 6.65 -2.81
CA MET A 59 -11.89 7.97 -3.31
C MET A 59 -13.14 7.90 -4.19
N GLU A 60 -13.26 6.90 -5.05
CA GLU A 60 -14.47 6.69 -5.86
C GLU A 60 -15.73 6.58 -4.98
N LEU A 61 -15.70 5.73 -3.96
CA LEU A 61 -16.85 5.49 -3.09
C LEU A 61 -17.11 6.68 -2.16
N TYR A 62 -16.07 7.36 -1.70
CA TYR A 62 -16.20 8.59 -0.94
C TYR A 62 -16.90 9.72 -1.74
N LEU A 63 -16.47 9.95 -2.98
CA LEU A 63 -17.06 10.96 -3.86
C LEU A 63 -18.51 10.63 -4.23
N LYS A 64 -18.87 9.35 -4.32
CA LYS A 64 -20.24 8.88 -4.50
C LYS A 64 -21.09 8.97 -3.23
N LYS A 65 -20.51 9.43 -2.10
CA LYS A 65 -21.18 9.50 -0.78
C LYS A 65 -21.64 8.14 -0.24
N GLU A 66 -20.99 7.06 -0.66
CA GLU A 66 -21.26 5.70 -0.19
C GLU A 66 -20.32 5.28 0.94
N LEU A 67 -19.25 6.05 1.19
CA LEU A 67 -18.28 5.81 2.25
C LEU A 67 -18.16 7.02 3.16
N PHE A 68 -18.32 6.81 4.47
CA PHE A 68 -18.28 7.85 5.48
C PHE A 68 -17.00 7.73 6.33
N THR A 69 -16.29 8.85 6.49
CA THR A 69 -14.96 8.88 7.11
C THR A 69 -14.94 9.37 8.55
N LYS A 70 -16.02 10.01 9.02
CA LYS A 70 -16.06 10.73 10.31
C LYS A 70 -15.71 9.89 11.55
N GLN A 71 -15.85 8.57 11.46
CA GLN A 71 -15.62 7.65 12.58
C GLN A 71 -14.27 6.92 12.50
N VAL A 72 -13.44 7.23 11.51
CA VAL A 72 -12.11 6.60 11.37
C VAL A 72 -11.21 7.04 12.53
N LYS A 73 -10.80 6.07 13.34
CA LYS A 73 -9.93 6.28 14.51
C LYS A 73 -8.47 5.87 14.25
N MET A 74 -8.25 5.04 13.23
CA MET A 74 -6.93 4.55 12.87
C MET A 74 -6.77 4.50 11.36
N LEU A 75 -5.64 4.97 10.87
CA LEU A 75 -5.25 4.87 9.46
C LEU A 75 -3.91 4.16 9.35
N VAL A 76 -3.88 3.14 8.51
CA VAL A 76 -2.68 2.39 8.16
C VAL A 76 -2.38 2.61 6.68
N LEU A 77 -1.14 3.01 6.35
CA LEU A 77 -0.61 2.98 5.01
C LEU A 77 0.38 1.82 4.91
N ASP A 78 0.07 0.83 4.09
CA ASP A 78 0.95 -0.32 3.87
C ASP A 78 1.57 -0.27 2.47
N GLU A 79 2.84 -0.69 2.35
CA GLU A 79 3.66 -0.51 1.15
C GLU A 79 3.62 0.94 0.62
N ALA A 80 3.92 1.90 1.49
CA ALA A 80 3.85 3.33 1.16
C ALA A 80 4.76 3.71 -0.02
N ASP A 81 5.96 3.16 -0.10
CA ASP A 81 6.89 3.30 -1.23
C ASP A 81 6.23 2.88 -2.56
N ARG A 82 5.60 1.73 -2.58
CA ARG A 82 4.91 1.21 -3.76
C ARG A 82 3.69 2.05 -4.14
N MET A 83 2.93 2.55 -3.17
CA MET A 83 1.83 3.49 -3.48
C MET A 83 2.35 4.75 -4.15
N MET A 84 3.51 5.25 -3.75
CA MET A 84 4.15 6.41 -4.37
C MET A 84 4.63 6.12 -5.78
N ASP A 85 5.27 4.98 -6.01
CA ASP A 85 5.75 4.55 -7.34
C ASP A 85 4.60 4.34 -8.32
N MET A 86 3.44 3.89 -7.84
CA MET A 86 2.21 3.77 -8.63
C MET A 86 1.47 5.10 -8.83
N GLY A 87 1.97 6.21 -8.30
CA GLY A 87 1.42 7.54 -8.50
C GLY A 87 0.18 7.87 -7.65
N PHE A 88 -0.06 7.16 -6.54
CA PHE A 88 -1.22 7.39 -5.66
C PHE A 88 -1.11 8.61 -4.74
N MET A 89 -0.01 9.37 -4.78
CA MET A 89 0.17 10.56 -3.93
C MET A 89 -1.01 11.55 -3.96
N PRO A 90 -1.59 11.90 -5.14
CA PRO A 90 -2.73 12.82 -5.17
C PRO A 90 -3.96 12.27 -4.42
N GLN A 91 -4.22 10.96 -4.56
CA GLN A 91 -5.32 10.29 -3.87
C GLN A 91 -5.07 10.21 -2.36
N LEU A 92 -3.85 9.86 -1.95
CA LEU A 92 -3.47 9.80 -0.54
C LEU A 92 -3.67 11.15 0.16
N ARG A 93 -3.20 12.26 -0.42
CA ARG A 93 -3.41 13.60 0.13
C ARG A 93 -4.90 13.92 0.29
N LYS A 94 -5.72 13.66 -0.73
CA LYS A 94 -7.18 13.87 -0.63
C LYS A 94 -7.82 12.98 0.44
N ILE A 95 -7.38 11.74 0.61
CA ILE A 95 -7.85 10.86 1.68
C ILE A 95 -7.50 11.46 3.05
N LEU A 96 -6.28 11.94 3.23
CA LEU A 96 -5.85 12.58 4.48
C LEU A 96 -6.69 13.82 4.84
N GLU A 97 -7.08 14.62 3.85
CA GLU A 97 -7.92 15.81 4.03
C GLU A 97 -9.33 15.47 4.51
N VAL A 98 -9.91 14.34 4.05
CA VAL A 98 -11.28 13.94 4.36
C VAL A 98 -11.42 13.08 5.62
N LEU A 99 -10.31 12.63 6.18
CA LEU A 99 -10.28 11.86 7.42
C LEU A 99 -10.26 12.77 8.65
N PRO A 100 -10.79 12.33 9.81
CA PRO A 100 -10.70 13.08 11.07
C PRO A 100 -9.24 13.36 11.44
N ARG A 101 -8.95 14.57 11.95
CA ARG A 101 -7.60 14.91 12.42
C ARG A 101 -7.17 14.06 13.62
N LYS A 102 -8.06 13.83 14.57
CA LYS A 102 -7.78 13.02 15.76
C LYS A 102 -7.91 11.53 15.40
N ARG A 103 -6.79 10.91 14.99
CA ARG A 103 -6.69 9.49 14.68
C ARG A 103 -5.26 9.01 14.94
N GLN A 104 -5.10 7.71 15.13
CA GLN A 104 -3.78 7.08 15.09
C GLN A 104 -3.37 6.83 13.63
N ASN A 105 -2.12 7.12 13.31
CA ASN A 105 -1.56 6.88 11.98
C ASN A 105 -0.40 5.88 12.09
N LEU A 106 -0.37 4.91 11.18
CA LEU A 106 0.71 3.94 11.02
C LEU A 106 1.14 3.92 9.55
N LEU A 107 2.44 3.90 9.32
CA LEU A 107 3.03 3.84 7.99
C LEU A 107 4.04 2.69 7.94
N PHE A 108 3.83 1.78 6.99
CA PHE A 108 4.72 0.68 6.70
C PHE A 108 5.30 0.84 5.30
N SER A 109 6.60 0.59 5.17
CA SER A 109 7.30 0.67 3.90
C SER A 109 8.53 -0.24 3.93
N ALA A 110 8.81 -0.93 2.83
CA ALA A 110 10.01 -1.74 2.69
C ALA A 110 11.26 -0.88 2.51
N THR A 111 11.12 0.30 1.90
CA THR A 111 12.18 1.27 1.68
C THR A 111 11.82 2.61 2.32
N PHE A 112 12.83 3.30 2.87
CA PHE A 112 12.64 4.62 3.47
C PHE A 112 13.37 5.68 2.63
N SER A 113 12.92 5.83 1.37
CA SER A 113 13.42 6.84 0.44
C SER A 113 13.04 8.26 0.89
N GLU A 114 13.72 9.28 0.36
CA GLU A 114 13.40 10.70 0.62
C GLU A 114 11.91 11.03 0.36
N ARG A 115 11.28 10.35 -0.60
CA ARG A 115 9.84 10.51 -0.89
C ARG A 115 8.97 9.97 0.24
N VAL A 116 9.30 8.78 0.76
CA VAL A 116 8.59 8.17 1.89
C VAL A 116 8.79 8.99 3.15
N GLU A 117 9.99 9.53 3.36
CA GLU A 117 10.29 10.43 4.48
C GLU A 117 9.44 11.70 4.42
N LYS A 118 9.31 12.33 3.26
CA LYS A 118 8.43 13.49 3.06
C LYS A 118 6.97 13.16 3.33
N LEU A 119 6.47 12.02 2.84
CA LEU A 119 5.12 11.56 3.14
C LEU A 119 4.94 11.32 4.64
N SER A 120 5.92 10.67 5.28
CA SER A 120 5.92 10.43 6.72
C SER A 120 5.78 11.74 7.50
N ALA A 121 6.53 12.77 7.13
CA ALA A 121 6.47 14.09 7.78
C ALA A 121 5.12 14.81 7.56
N GLU A 122 4.46 14.63 6.41
CA GLU A 122 3.12 15.17 6.15
C GLU A 122 2.02 14.43 6.92
N PHE A 123 2.24 13.16 7.24
CA PHE A 123 1.22 12.21 7.67
C PHE A 123 1.29 11.86 9.16
N LEU A 124 2.49 11.81 9.73
CA LEU A 124 2.74 11.40 11.11
C LEU A 124 3.14 12.60 11.98
N GLU A 125 2.56 12.67 13.17
CA GLU A 125 2.96 13.64 14.21
C GLU A 125 3.80 12.92 15.26
N PHE A 126 5.07 13.33 15.42
CA PHE A 126 6.02 12.75 16.38
C PHE A 126 6.08 11.20 16.32
N PRO A 127 6.35 10.60 15.15
CA PRO A 127 6.30 9.16 15.01
C PRO A 127 7.42 8.44 15.76
N VAL A 128 7.11 7.27 16.32
CA VAL A 128 8.12 6.29 16.72
C VAL A 128 8.57 5.53 15.49
N LYS A 129 9.84 5.65 15.13
CA LYS A 129 10.43 4.89 14.03
C LYS A 129 10.90 3.53 14.55
N VAL A 130 10.42 2.46 13.92
CA VAL A 130 10.89 1.09 14.15
C VAL A 130 11.48 0.58 12.85
N GLU A 131 12.74 0.17 12.87
CA GLU A 131 13.47 -0.34 11.71
C GLU A 131 13.99 -1.74 12.02
N VAL A 132 13.62 -2.71 11.19
CA VAL A 132 13.95 -4.13 11.41
C VAL A 132 15.21 -4.54 10.66
N THR A 133 15.50 -3.89 9.53
CA THR A 133 16.69 -4.19 8.70
C THR A 133 17.33 -2.88 8.26
N PRO A 134 18.64 -2.71 8.41
CA PRO A 134 19.35 -1.54 7.89
C PRO A 134 19.14 -1.41 6.38
N GLN A 135 18.90 -0.16 5.91
CA GLN A 135 18.81 0.13 4.49
C GLN A 135 20.07 -0.34 3.76
N ALA A 136 19.90 -0.93 2.57
CA ALA A 136 20.94 -1.32 1.63
C ALA A 136 21.88 -2.47 2.07
N THR A 137 21.37 -3.47 2.75
CA THR A 137 22.13 -4.72 2.87
C THR A 137 21.79 -5.61 1.67
N ALA A 138 22.68 -5.67 0.67
CA ALA A 138 22.59 -6.69 -0.37
C ALA A 138 22.48 -8.07 0.29
N ALA A 139 21.57 -8.92 -0.22
CA ALA A 139 21.43 -10.26 0.31
C ALA A 139 22.79 -10.96 0.25
N LYS A 140 23.36 -11.32 1.40
CA LYS A 140 24.69 -11.94 1.52
C LYS A 140 24.85 -13.24 0.72
N GLN A 141 23.75 -13.81 0.27
CA GLN A 141 23.68 -15.06 -0.50
C GLN A 141 23.55 -14.85 -2.01
N VAL A 142 23.50 -13.60 -2.49
CA VAL A 142 23.40 -13.27 -3.91
C VAL A 142 24.70 -12.65 -4.35
N GLU A 143 25.43 -13.36 -5.23
CA GLU A 143 26.60 -12.83 -5.91
C GLU A 143 26.14 -11.80 -6.94
N GLN A 144 26.72 -10.59 -6.89
CA GLN A 144 26.31 -9.48 -7.74
C GLN A 144 27.48 -9.05 -8.61
N GLU A 145 27.24 -9.00 -9.92
CA GLU A 145 28.22 -8.51 -10.89
C GLU A 145 27.69 -7.27 -11.61
N LEU A 146 28.53 -6.26 -11.78
CA LEU A 146 28.20 -5.02 -12.46
C LEU A 146 28.91 -4.94 -13.82
N TYR A 147 28.13 -4.84 -14.88
CA TYR A 147 28.64 -4.67 -16.24
C TYR A 147 28.26 -3.30 -16.80
N HIS A 148 29.24 -2.56 -17.32
CA HIS A 148 29.02 -1.30 -18.00
C HIS A 148 28.80 -1.53 -19.50
N VAL A 149 27.63 -1.15 -19.99
CA VAL A 149 27.27 -1.30 -21.41
C VAL A 149 26.93 0.04 -22.03
N PRO A 150 27.39 0.33 -23.27
CA PRO A 150 27.33 1.69 -23.85
C PRO A 150 25.93 2.12 -24.28
N ASN A 151 25.01 1.19 -24.55
CA ASN A 151 23.67 1.49 -25.02
C ASN A 151 22.71 0.31 -24.78
N ILE A 152 21.41 0.58 -24.98
CA ILE A 152 20.33 -0.41 -24.78
C ILE A 152 20.46 -1.64 -25.69
N LYS A 153 20.87 -1.48 -26.95
CA LYS A 153 21.04 -2.60 -27.87
C LYS A 153 22.12 -3.57 -27.38
N THR A 154 23.26 -3.04 -26.97
CA THR A 154 24.34 -3.84 -26.36
C THR A 154 23.89 -4.50 -25.07
N LYS A 155 23.08 -3.82 -24.26
CA LYS A 155 22.51 -4.39 -23.01
C LYS A 155 21.63 -5.59 -23.30
N ILE A 156 20.77 -5.52 -24.31
CA ILE A 156 19.87 -6.61 -24.67
C ILE A 156 20.69 -7.80 -25.19
N ASN A 157 21.60 -7.57 -26.14
CA ASN A 157 22.46 -8.62 -26.69
C ASN A 157 23.32 -9.29 -25.62
N PHE A 158 23.82 -8.51 -24.66
CA PHE A 158 24.60 -9.03 -23.54
C PHE A 158 23.74 -9.87 -22.57
N LEU A 159 22.53 -9.44 -22.31
CA LEU A 159 21.56 -10.23 -21.52
C LEU A 159 21.22 -11.56 -22.21
N GLU A 160 20.97 -11.54 -23.54
CA GLU A 160 20.75 -12.77 -24.32
C GLU A 160 21.95 -13.71 -24.25
N TYR A 161 23.18 -13.18 -24.35
CA TYR A 161 24.41 -13.97 -24.19
C TYR A 161 24.48 -14.62 -22.81
N LEU A 162 24.25 -13.86 -21.74
CA LEU A 162 24.28 -14.39 -20.36
C LEU A 162 23.19 -15.46 -20.10
N LEU A 163 22.07 -15.40 -20.81
CA LEU A 163 20.99 -16.37 -20.67
C LEU A 163 21.21 -17.66 -21.50
N GLN A 164 22.11 -17.61 -22.49
CA GLN A 164 22.48 -18.79 -23.29
C GLN A 164 23.49 -19.71 -22.57
N ASP A 165 24.20 -19.20 -21.59
CA ASP A 165 25.28 -19.91 -20.89
C ASP A 165 24.78 -20.66 -19.62
N LYS A 166 23.53 -21.14 -19.69
CA LYS A 166 22.94 -21.99 -18.65
C LYS A 166 22.86 -23.44 -19.13
N GLU A 167 24.00 -24.12 -19.09
CA GLU A 167 24.06 -25.58 -18.89
C GLU A 167 24.67 -25.89 -17.52
#